data_436a491d0079d642fefee67dd0624249
#
_entry.id   436a491d0079d642fefee67dd0624249
#
_cell.length_a   1.000
_cell.length_b   1.000
_cell.length_c   1.000
_cell.angle_alpha   90.00
_cell.angle_beta   90.00
_cell.angle_gamma   90.00
#
_symmetry.space_group_name_H-M   'P 1'
#
loop_
_entity.id
_entity.type
_entity.pdbx_description
1 polymer ?
#
loop_
_entity_poly.entity_id
_entity_poly.type
_entity_poly.pdbx_seq_one_letter_code
_entity_poly.pdbx_strand_id
1 'polypeptide(L)'
;MNNSIKILIIICSLTLLANCDNSSNTQEDKKLLMVTFEDSLSYSMGVTMGKNLPKGAELNHDILMEGLNDYWDNAEPRLKPADRQMILREFNIKNSTIERESVIAMTKEGKELSRKNKILGQEFLEENKKKSGVLVRKRSQLQYKAVKTGSGEIPDYDDIVVVHYNGYLIDGHKFDSSIDRGYPIKLELNKFIPGWQEILLMMPVGSKWEVYIPYNLAYGERGMPGRELGEYVVPPAATLIFEMELLDILQ
;
A
#
# COMPACT_ATOMS: atom_id res chain seq x y z
N MET A 1 39.16 -8.69 63.63
CA MET A 1 38.50 -7.44 64.00
C MET A 1 37.22 -7.36 63.18
N ASN A 2 36.21 -7.96 63.70
CA ASN A 2 34.95 -7.40 64.26
C ASN A 2 34.42 -6.17 63.51
N ASN A 3 33.27 -6.32 62.84
CA ASN A 3 32.07 -5.68 63.35
C ASN A 3 30.80 -6.23 62.63
N SER A 4 30.03 -6.83 63.52
CA SER A 4 28.66 -7.22 63.30
C SER A 4 27.72 -6.01 63.26
N ILE A 5 26.79 -5.92 62.35
CA ILE A 5 25.62 -5.02 62.47
C ILE A 5 24.35 -5.86 62.44
N LYS A 6 23.55 -5.66 63.45
CA LYS A 6 22.41 -6.42 63.91
C LYS A 6 21.20 -6.15 63.04
N ILE A 7 20.49 -7.24 62.72
CA ILE A 7 19.11 -7.30 62.19
C ILE A 7 18.16 -6.81 63.30
N LEU A 8 17.27 -5.89 62.94
CA LEU A 8 16.10 -5.52 63.74
C LEU A 8 14.83 -6.05 63.09
N ILE A 9 14.33 -7.12 63.68
CA ILE A 9 13.01 -7.69 63.36
C ILE A 9 11.97 -6.90 64.13
N ILE A 10 11.01 -6.28 63.43
CA ILE A 10 9.78 -5.78 64.05
C ILE A 10 8.63 -6.65 63.51
N ILE A 11 8.15 -7.49 64.44
CA ILE A 11 6.90 -8.22 64.35
C ILE A 11 5.82 -7.26 64.82
N CYS A 12 4.79 -7.02 63.97
CA CYS A 12 3.53 -6.48 64.46
C CYS A 12 2.37 -7.29 63.90
N SER A 13 1.61 -7.78 64.81
CA SER A 13 0.56 -8.77 64.71
C SER A 13 -0.77 -8.24 64.16
N LEU A 14 -1.43 -9.10 63.44
CA LEU A 14 -2.85 -9.43 63.39
C LEU A 14 -3.89 -8.30 63.56
N THR A 15 -4.71 -8.10 62.52
CA THR A 15 -6.18 -8.16 62.67
C THR A 15 -6.81 -8.61 61.31
N LEU A 16 -7.54 -9.71 61.39
CA LEU A 16 -8.51 -10.15 60.38
C LEU A 16 -9.66 -9.14 60.30
N LEU A 17 -10.00 -8.72 59.09
CA LEU A 17 -11.40 -8.45 58.72
C LEU A 17 -11.58 -8.90 57.25
N ALA A 18 -12.43 -9.89 57.10
CA ALA A 18 -12.97 -10.33 55.82
C ALA A 18 -13.84 -9.22 55.22
N ASN A 19 -13.61 -8.91 53.95
CA ASN A 19 -14.65 -8.43 53.11
C ASN A 19 -14.45 -8.99 51.71
N CYS A 20 -15.41 -9.79 51.28
CA CYS A 20 -15.65 -10.10 49.89
C CYS A 20 -15.98 -8.79 49.16
N ASP A 21 -15.30 -8.53 48.02
CA ASP A 21 -16.04 -8.13 46.83
C ASP A 21 -15.15 -7.99 45.60
N ASN A 22 -15.63 -8.58 44.54
CA ASN A 22 -15.49 -8.20 43.15
C ASN A 22 -14.07 -8.16 42.54
N SER A 23 -13.68 -9.32 42.05
CA SER A 23 -12.65 -9.43 41.04
C SER A 23 -13.13 -8.86 39.69
N SER A 24 -12.98 -7.55 39.51
CA SER A 24 -12.90 -6.98 38.17
C SER A 24 -11.51 -7.29 37.64
N ASN A 25 -11.44 -8.30 36.78
CA ASN A 25 -10.27 -8.67 36.02
C ASN A 25 -10.03 -7.61 34.92
N THR A 26 -9.51 -6.45 35.30
CA THR A 26 -8.94 -5.51 34.34
C THR A 26 -7.56 -6.04 33.98
N GLN A 27 -7.50 -6.79 32.86
CA GLN A 27 -6.27 -7.00 32.14
C GLN A 27 -5.81 -5.60 31.68
N GLU A 28 -4.95 -4.96 32.47
CA GLU A 28 -4.18 -3.82 31.99
C GLU A 28 -3.35 -4.32 30.79
N ASP A 29 -3.67 -3.79 29.60
CA ASP A 29 -2.88 -3.96 28.38
C ASP A 29 -1.45 -3.47 28.68
N LYS A 30 -0.62 -4.39 29.12
CA LYS A 30 0.81 -4.16 29.32
C LYS A 30 1.44 -4.02 27.93
N LYS A 31 1.38 -2.80 27.38
CA LYS A 31 2.06 -2.46 26.14
C LYS A 31 3.56 -2.73 26.35
N LEU A 32 4.05 -3.85 25.82
CA LEU A 32 5.45 -4.22 25.84
C LEU A 32 6.28 -3.09 25.20
N LEU A 33 7.20 -2.51 25.96
CA LEU A 33 8.10 -1.49 25.45
C LEU A 33 9.21 -2.20 24.64
N MET A 34 9.37 -1.79 23.39
CA MET A 34 10.49 -2.22 22.56
C MET A 34 11.71 -1.37 22.91
N VAL A 35 12.59 -1.89 23.75
CA VAL A 35 13.75 -1.17 24.30
C VAL A 35 15.05 -1.57 23.59
N THR A 36 15.12 -2.80 23.10
CA THR A 36 16.32 -3.36 22.43
C THR A 36 16.10 -3.56 20.93
N PHE A 37 17.19 -3.82 20.21
CA PHE A 37 17.12 -4.21 18.81
C PHE A 37 16.39 -5.56 18.66
N GLU A 38 16.62 -6.49 19.57
CA GLU A 38 15.99 -7.83 19.60
C GLU A 38 14.48 -7.71 19.82
N ASP A 39 14.01 -6.78 20.66
CA ASP A 39 12.57 -6.52 20.82
C ASP A 39 11.96 -6.01 19.51
N SER A 40 12.64 -5.06 18.87
CA SER A 40 12.19 -4.49 17.59
C SER A 40 12.20 -5.53 16.45
N LEU A 41 13.20 -6.41 16.43
CA LEU A 41 13.30 -7.52 15.49
C LEU A 41 12.15 -8.51 15.71
N SER A 42 11.93 -8.93 16.96
CA SER A 42 10.85 -9.87 17.33
C SER A 42 9.47 -9.33 16.93
N TYR A 43 9.19 -8.06 17.22
CA TYR A 43 7.97 -7.40 16.81
C TYR A 43 7.81 -7.37 15.27
N SER A 44 8.88 -7.01 14.56
CA SER A 44 8.87 -6.95 13.09
C SER A 44 8.62 -8.32 12.45
N MET A 45 9.20 -9.38 13.03
CA MET A 45 8.95 -10.76 12.61
C MET A 45 7.48 -11.15 12.85
N GLY A 46 6.93 -10.81 14.02
CA GLY A 46 5.51 -11.06 14.34
C GLY A 46 4.57 -10.34 13.37
N VAL A 47 4.81 -9.06 13.06
CA VAL A 47 4.03 -8.29 12.08
C VAL A 47 4.13 -8.91 10.68
N THR A 48 5.33 -9.34 10.28
CA THR A 48 5.54 -10.00 8.97
C THR A 48 4.81 -11.33 8.88
N MET A 49 4.87 -12.13 9.94
CA MET A 49 4.12 -13.38 10.03
C MET A 49 2.61 -13.14 9.97
N GLY A 50 2.09 -12.15 10.72
CA GLY A 50 0.67 -11.77 10.69
C GLY A 50 0.20 -11.31 9.31
N LYS A 51 1.03 -10.59 8.55
CA LYS A 51 0.72 -10.19 7.17
C LYS A 51 0.60 -11.37 6.20
N ASN A 52 1.33 -12.46 6.47
CA ASN A 52 1.33 -13.66 5.64
C ASN A 52 0.25 -14.69 6.06
N LEU A 53 -0.41 -14.45 7.19
CA LEU A 53 -1.57 -15.26 7.57
C LEU A 53 -2.75 -14.91 6.66
N PRO A 54 -3.53 -15.90 6.22
CA PRO A 54 -4.67 -15.68 5.35
C PRO A 54 -5.69 -14.74 6.01
N LYS A 55 -6.11 -13.72 5.29
CA LYS A 55 -7.17 -12.80 5.75
C LYS A 55 -8.46 -13.58 6.00
N GLY A 56 -9.12 -13.32 7.13
CA GLY A 56 -10.37 -13.98 7.51
C GLY A 56 -10.23 -15.38 8.11
N ALA A 57 -9.01 -15.84 8.37
CA ALA A 57 -8.82 -17.04 9.19
C ALA A 57 -9.12 -16.70 10.68
N GLU A 58 -10.13 -17.34 11.24
CA GLU A 58 -10.40 -17.27 12.68
C GLU A 58 -9.37 -18.15 13.41
N LEU A 59 -8.20 -17.58 13.67
CA LEU A 59 -7.13 -18.25 14.40
C LEU A 59 -7.23 -17.93 15.90
N ASN A 60 -7.09 -18.97 16.74
CA ASN A 60 -6.87 -18.76 18.16
C ASN A 60 -5.43 -18.34 18.38
N HIS A 61 -5.22 -17.08 18.76
CA HIS A 61 -3.91 -16.48 18.93
C HIS A 61 -3.09 -17.16 20.03
N ASP A 62 -3.73 -17.59 21.12
CA ASP A 62 -3.05 -18.26 22.23
C ASP A 62 -2.51 -19.63 21.78
N ILE A 63 -3.31 -20.41 21.06
CA ILE A 63 -2.88 -21.70 20.51
C ILE A 63 -1.79 -21.54 19.45
N LEU A 64 -1.86 -20.45 18.64
CA LEU A 64 -0.79 -20.15 17.69
C LEU A 64 0.53 -19.86 18.40
N MET A 65 0.49 -19.07 19.46
CA MET A 65 1.68 -18.76 20.28
C MET A 65 2.23 -19.99 21.00
N GLU A 66 1.35 -20.88 21.50
CA GLU A 66 1.78 -22.14 22.07
C GLU A 66 2.52 -23.01 21.04
N GLY A 67 2.03 -23.12 19.81
CA GLY A 67 2.69 -23.86 18.76
C GLY A 67 4.06 -23.29 18.37
N LEU A 68 4.25 -21.97 18.44
CA LEU A 68 5.54 -21.34 18.28
C LEU A 68 6.49 -21.64 19.44
N ASN A 69 6.01 -21.59 20.68
CA ASN A 69 6.79 -21.91 21.87
C ASN A 69 7.21 -23.40 21.86
N ASP A 70 6.31 -24.31 21.55
CA ASP A 70 6.61 -25.74 21.39
C ASP A 70 7.79 -25.97 20.41
N TYR A 71 7.83 -25.21 19.31
CA TYR A 71 8.91 -25.29 18.32
C TYR A 71 10.24 -24.71 18.89
N TRP A 72 10.22 -23.53 19.54
CA TRP A 72 11.43 -22.92 20.11
C TRP A 72 12.02 -23.71 21.25
N ASP A 73 11.17 -24.34 22.06
CA ASP A 73 11.59 -25.14 23.22
C ASP A 73 11.97 -26.59 22.81
N ASN A 74 11.95 -26.91 21.50
CA ASN A 74 12.16 -28.27 20.99
C ASN A 74 11.22 -29.30 21.63
N ALA A 75 10.03 -28.88 22.04
CA ALA A 75 9.00 -29.75 22.58
C ALA A 75 8.40 -30.63 21.47
N GLU A 76 7.91 -31.81 21.84
CA GLU A 76 7.21 -32.68 20.90
C GLU A 76 5.86 -32.04 20.51
N PRO A 77 5.61 -31.80 19.21
CA PRO A 77 4.37 -31.16 18.79
C PRO A 77 3.13 -31.98 19.15
N ARG A 78 2.11 -31.35 19.68
CA ARG A 78 0.85 -31.99 20.14
C ARG A 78 0.06 -32.66 19.02
N LEU A 79 0.25 -32.22 17.78
CA LEU A 79 -0.33 -32.82 16.58
C LEU A 79 0.73 -33.60 15.81
N LYS A 80 0.38 -34.82 15.38
CA LYS A 80 1.25 -35.64 14.53
C LYS A 80 1.53 -34.93 13.19
N PRO A 81 2.69 -35.18 12.56
CA PRO A 81 3.02 -34.54 11.28
C PRO A 81 1.94 -34.72 10.19
N ALA A 82 1.36 -35.93 10.11
CA ALA A 82 0.31 -36.24 9.14
C ALA A 82 -0.97 -35.42 9.38
N ASP A 83 -1.39 -35.28 10.65
CA ASP A 83 -2.58 -34.51 11.02
C ASP A 83 -2.37 -33.00 10.72
N ARG A 84 -1.21 -32.45 11.03
CA ARG A 84 -0.84 -31.08 10.70
C ARG A 84 -0.90 -30.81 9.20
N GLN A 85 -0.34 -31.71 8.39
CA GLN A 85 -0.38 -31.58 6.93
C GLN A 85 -1.81 -31.68 6.38
N MET A 86 -2.63 -32.55 6.93
CA MET A 86 -4.04 -32.67 6.52
C MET A 86 -4.83 -31.42 6.82
N ILE A 87 -4.70 -30.87 8.03
CA ILE A 87 -5.38 -29.63 8.44
C ILE A 87 -4.95 -28.43 7.57
N LEU A 88 -3.64 -28.28 7.35
CA LEU A 88 -3.11 -27.19 6.49
C LEU A 88 -3.57 -27.34 5.04
N ARG A 89 -3.65 -28.58 4.53
CA ARG A 89 -4.15 -28.85 3.18
C ARG A 89 -5.63 -28.49 3.05
N GLU A 90 -6.45 -28.88 4.00
CA GLU A 90 -7.88 -28.56 4.02
C GLU A 90 -8.10 -27.06 4.07
N PHE A 91 -7.38 -26.37 4.95
CA PHE A 91 -7.38 -24.91 5.05
C PHE A 91 -7.01 -24.25 3.71
N ASN A 92 -5.92 -24.71 3.07
CA ASN A 92 -5.48 -24.16 1.78
C ASN A 92 -6.50 -24.41 0.66
N ILE A 93 -7.16 -25.58 0.64
CA ILE A 93 -8.23 -25.89 -0.33
C ILE A 93 -9.40 -24.93 -0.13
N LYS A 94 -9.85 -24.73 1.11
CA LYS A 94 -10.95 -23.82 1.44
C LYS A 94 -10.62 -22.38 1.02
N ASN A 95 -9.43 -21.90 1.35
CA ASN A 95 -8.99 -20.54 0.98
C ASN A 95 -8.81 -20.36 -0.52
N SER A 96 -8.24 -21.35 -1.23
CA SER A 96 -8.11 -21.26 -2.69
C SER A 96 -9.45 -21.19 -3.41
N THR A 97 -10.49 -21.80 -2.86
CA THR A 97 -11.85 -21.73 -3.39
C THR A 97 -12.43 -20.32 -3.19
N ILE A 98 -12.28 -19.77 -1.97
CA ILE A 98 -12.71 -18.40 -1.65
C ILE A 98 -11.96 -17.37 -2.52
N GLU A 99 -10.64 -17.52 -2.67
CA GLU A 99 -9.84 -16.65 -3.53
C GLU A 99 -10.28 -16.74 -5.00
N ARG A 100 -10.55 -17.95 -5.52
CA ARG A 100 -11.03 -18.13 -6.90
C ARG A 100 -12.38 -17.48 -7.14
N GLU A 101 -13.33 -17.66 -6.23
CA GLU A 101 -14.65 -17.02 -6.32
C GLU A 101 -14.54 -15.51 -6.25
N SER A 102 -13.70 -14.98 -5.37
CA SER A 102 -13.41 -13.55 -5.25
C SER A 102 -12.76 -13.00 -6.51
N VAL A 103 -11.77 -13.69 -7.07
CA VAL A 103 -11.09 -13.31 -8.32
C VAL A 103 -12.06 -13.32 -9.51
N ILE A 104 -12.99 -14.31 -9.58
CA ILE A 104 -14.00 -14.38 -10.63
C ILE A 104 -14.96 -13.20 -10.53
N ALA A 105 -15.44 -12.88 -9.33
CA ALA A 105 -16.30 -11.73 -9.07
C ALA A 105 -15.60 -10.43 -9.44
N MET A 106 -14.38 -10.21 -8.95
CA MET A 106 -13.55 -9.05 -9.30
C MET A 106 -13.29 -8.92 -10.80
N THR A 107 -13.04 -10.04 -11.51
CA THR A 107 -12.82 -10.01 -12.94
C THR A 107 -14.07 -9.56 -13.68
N LYS A 108 -15.26 -9.94 -13.23
CA LYS A 108 -16.54 -9.52 -13.79
C LYS A 108 -16.81 -8.03 -13.52
N GLU A 109 -16.64 -7.60 -12.28
CA GLU A 109 -16.78 -6.20 -11.86
C GLU A 109 -15.73 -5.31 -12.53
N GLY A 110 -14.48 -5.76 -12.59
CA GLY A 110 -13.40 -5.05 -13.27
C GLY A 110 -13.65 -4.87 -14.76
N LYS A 111 -14.23 -5.86 -15.44
CA LYS A 111 -14.64 -5.74 -16.86
C LYS A 111 -15.76 -4.72 -17.06
N GLU A 112 -16.76 -4.72 -16.18
CA GLU A 112 -17.85 -3.76 -16.22
C GLU A 112 -17.34 -2.34 -15.94
N LEU A 113 -16.49 -2.19 -14.93
CA LEU A 113 -15.84 -0.92 -14.60
C LEU A 113 -14.95 -0.41 -15.75
N SER A 114 -14.18 -1.31 -16.39
CA SER A 114 -13.37 -0.98 -17.56
C SER A 114 -14.24 -0.46 -18.70
N ARG A 115 -15.38 -1.14 -19.00
CA ARG A 115 -16.31 -0.69 -20.03
C ARG A 115 -16.88 0.69 -19.74
N LYS A 116 -17.33 0.92 -18.50
CA LYS A 116 -17.84 2.22 -18.04
C LYS A 116 -16.79 3.31 -18.18
N ASN A 117 -15.58 3.06 -17.70
CA ASN A 117 -14.50 4.05 -17.70
C ASN A 117 -14.00 4.40 -19.10
N LYS A 118 -14.04 3.45 -20.05
CA LYS A 118 -13.75 3.75 -21.48
C LYS A 118 -14.72 4.78 -22.04
N ILE A 119 -16.01 4.62 -21.77
CA ILE A 119 -17.04 5.56 -22.24
C ILE A 119 -16.84 6.93 -21.59
N LEU A 120 -16.77 6.98 -20.26
CA LEU A 120 -16.59 8.23 -19.52
C LEU A 120 -15.29 8.95 -19.90
N GLY A 121 -14.19 8.20 -20.06
CA GLY A 121 -12.91 8.75 -20.47
C GLY A 121 -12.94 9.32 -21.89
N GLN A 122 -13.62 8.65 -22.82
CA GLN A 122 -13.80 9.14 -24.17
C GLN A 122 -14.65 10.42 -24.21
N GLU A 123 -15.78 10.45 -23.51
CA GLU A 123 -16.64 11.63 -23.38
C GLU A 123 -15.87 12.80 -22.77
N PHE A 124 -15.11 12.55 -21.70
CA PHE A 124 -14.25 13.55 -21.07
C PHE A 124 -13.24 14.14 -22.07
N LEU A 125 -12.53 13.32 -22.82
CA LEU A 125 -11.53 13.78 -23.78
C LEU A 125 -12.17 14.54 -24.96
N GLU A 126 -13.35 14.12 -25.42
CA GLU A 126 -14.09 14.83 -26.47
C GLU A 126 -14.53 16.25 -26.04
N GLU A 127 -14.93 16.42 -24.78
CA GLU A 127 -15.25 17.73 -24.24
C GLU A 127 -13.99 18.54 -23.92
N ASN A 128 -12.95 17.90 -23.38
CA ASN A 128 -11.73 18.58 -22.96
C ASN A 128 -10.97 19.21 -24.15
N LYS A 129 -10.94 18.55 -25.31
CA LYS A 129 -10.27 19.11 -26.51
C LYS A 129 -10.89 20.40 -27.03
N LYS A 130 -12.13 20.73 -26.61
CA LYS A 130 -12.81 22.00 -26.99
C LYS A 130 -12.38 23.18 -26.10
N LYS A 131 -11.71 22.89 -24.96
CA LYS A 131 -11.27 23.93 -24.02
C LYS A 131 -10.11 24.74 -24.61
N SER A 132 -10.11 26.03 -24.31
CA SER A 132 -9.05 26.94 -24.77
C SER A 132 -7.66 26.50 -24.28
N GLY A 133 -6.71 26.47 -25.20
CA GLY A 133 -5.32 26.13 -24.92
C GLY A 133 -5.03 24.62 -24.84
N VAL A 134 -6.04 23.75 -24.98
CA VAL A 134 -5.84 22.31 -25.05
C VAL A 134 -5.42 21.91 -26.45
N LEU A 135 -4.31 21.20 -26.55
CA LEU A 135 -3.75 20.65 -27.77
C LEU A 135 -3.90 19.11 -27.78
N VAL A 136 -4.10 18.53 -28.94
CA VAL A 136 -4.33 17.10 -29.13
C VAL A 136 -3.22 16.48 -29.97
N ARG A 137 -2.61 15.41 -29.49
CA ARG A 137 -1.69 14.56 -30.25
C ARG A 137 -2.49 13.66 -31.19
N LYS A 138 -2.45 13.93 -32.49
CA LYS A 138 -3.31 13.27 -33.48
C LYS A 138 -3.25 11.74 -33.48
N ARG A 139 -2.06 11.17 -33.24
CA ARG A 139 -1.85 9.70 -33.29
C ARG A 139 -2.29 9.01 -32.01
N SER A 140 -1.94 9.54 -30.86
CA SER A 140 -2.16 8.93 -29.55
C SER A 140 -3.45 9.37 -28.86
N GLN A 141 -4.05 10.48 -29.33
CA GLN A 141 -5.19 11.17 -28.72
C GLN A 141 -4.90 11.71 -27.31
N LEU A 142 -3.62 11.72 -26.89
CA LEU A 142 -3.17 12.40 -25.70
C LEU A 142 -3.43 13.89 -25.84
N GLN A 143 -3.90 14.54 -24.77
CA GLN A 143 -4.16 15.98 -24.75
C GLN A 143 -3.29 16.65 -23.71
N TYR A 144 -2.93 17.88 -23.97
CA TYR A 144 -2.15 18.68 -23.01
C TYR A 144 -2.42 20.17 -23.16
N LYS A 145 -2.16 20.90 -22.08
CA LYS A 145 -2.20 22.36 -22.04
C LYS A 145 -0.95 22.86 -21.37
N ALA A 146 -0.16 23.67 -22.07
CA ALA A 146 0.99 24.33 -21.49
C ALA A 146 0.49 25.49 -20.58
N VAL A 147 0.66 25.31 -19.26
CA VAL A 147 0.38 26.36 -18.26
C VAL A 147 1.56 27.31 -18.16
N LYS A 148 2.77 26.76 -18.20
CA LYS A 148 4.03 27.50 -18.26
C LYS A 148 4.96 26.75 -19.23
N THR A 149 5.58 27.48 -20.15
CA THR A 149 6.60 26.94 -21.02
C THR A 149 7.96 27.25 -20.45
N GLY A 150 8.78 26.26 -20.22
CA GLY A 150 10.18 26.39 -19.83
C GLY A 150 11.06 26.78 -21.02
N SER A 151 12.31 27.08 -20.72
CA SER A 151 13.33 27.44 -21.73
C SER A 151 14.58 26.55 -21.64
N GLY A 152 14.55 25.51 -20.80
CA GLY A 152 15.64 24.55 -20.66
C GLY A 152 15.65 23.50 -21.78
N GLU A 153 16.50 22.51 -21.63
CA GLU A 153 16.62 21.38 -22.56
C GLU A 153 15.35 20.52 -22.55
N ILE A 154 15.13 19.79 -23.65
CA ILE A 154 14.08 18.78 -23.77
C ILE A 154 14.75 17.43 -23.54
N PRO A 155 14.20 16.53 -22.69
CA PRO A 155 14.82 15.25 -22.41
C PRO A 155 14.88 14.33 -23.62
N ASP A 156 15.90 13.49 -23.67
CA ASP A 156 15.98 12.33 -24.53
C ASP A 156 15.39 11.08 -23.84
N TYR A 157 15.16 10.01 -24.62
CA TYR A 157 14.43 8.82 -24.16
C TYR A 157 15.10 8.08 -23.00
N ASP A 158 16.43 8.13 -22.91
CA ASP A 158 17.23 7.44 -21.89
C ASP A 158 17.65 8.34 -20.73
N ASP A 159 17.23 9.61 -20.74
CA ASP A 159 17.54 10.55 -19.68
C ASP A 159 16.81 10.23 -18.37
N ILE A 160 17.44 10.59 -17.26
CA ILE A 160 16.79 10.62 -15.95
C ILE A 160 16.15 12.00 -15.77
N VAL A 161 14.85 12.03 -15.62
CA VAL A 161 14.09 13.26 -15.41
C VAL A 161 13.69 13.45 -13.96
N VAL A 162 13.63 14.72 -13.53
CA VAL A 162 13.17 15.13 -12.20
C VAL A 162 11.84 15.86 -12.37
N VAL A 163 10.74 15.26 -11.87
CA VAL A 163 9.38 15.73 -12.12
C VAL A 163 8.60 15.89 -10.81
N HIS A 164 7.97 17.04 -10.62
CA HIS A 164 6.85 17.18 -9.70
C HIS A 164 5.52 16.96 -10.41
N TYR A 165 4.58 16.31 -9.73
CA TYR A 165 3.25 16.08 -10.30
C TYR A 165 2.16 15.88 -9.25
N ASN A 166 0.93 16.13 -9.69
CA ASN A 166 -0.30 15.62 -9.08
C ASN A 166 -1.03 14.78 -10.12
N GLY A 167 -1.50 13.60 -9.74
CA GLY A 167 -2.28 12.71 -10.59
C GLY A 167 -3.72 12.59 -10.10
N TYR A 168 -4.68 12.79 -11.03
CA TYR A 168 -6.11 12.76 -10.74
C TYR A 168 -6.85 11.82 -11.69
N LEU A 169 -7.94 11.27 -11.22
CA LEU A 169 -8.99 10.68 -12.04
C LEU A 169 -9.87 11.79 -12.62
N ILE A 170 -10.69 11.45 -13.62
CA ILE A 170 -11.59 12.42 -14.28
C ILE A 170 -12.70 12.98 -13.37
N ASP A 171 -13.00 12.31 -12.25
CA ASP A 171 -13.92 12.77 -11.20
C ASP A 171 -13.27 13.73 -10.19
N GLY A 172 -11.97 14.03 -10.35
CA GLY A 172 -11.20 14.90 -9.47
C GLY A 172 -10.52 14.18 -8.29
N HIS A 173 -10.72 12.88 -8.12
CA HIS A 173 -10.02 12.12 -7.08
C HIS A 173 -8.51 12.11 -7.35
N LYS A 174 -7.72 12.61 -6.37
CA LYS A 174 -6.26 12.59 -6.45
C LYS A 174 -5.76 11.21 -6.00
N PHE A 175 -5.15 10.47 -6.91
CA PHE A 175 -4.65 9.12 -6.63
C PHE A 175 -3.15 9.08 -6.30
N ASP A 176 -2.39 10.08 -6.74
CA ASP A 176 -0.95 10.18 -6.44
C ASP A 176 -0.45 11.62 -6.53
N SER A 177 0.57 11.96 -5.73
CA SER A 177 1.18 13.29 -5.72
C SER A 177 2.60 13.25 -5.17
N SER A 178 3.56 13.71 -5.96
CA SER A 178 4.92 13.96 -5.50
C SER A 178 5.01 15.18 -4.58
N ILE A 179 4.08 16.12 -4.73
CA ILE A 179 4.02 17.33 -3.90
C ILE A 179 3.60 16.95 -2.49
N ASP A 180 2.56 16.11 -2.34
CA ASP A 180 2.10 15.64 -1.02
C ASP A 180 3.16 14.77 -0.32
N ARG A 181 4.00 14.07 -1.09
CA ARG A 181 5.16 13.33 -0.55
C ARG A 181 6.32 14.23 -0.13
N GLY A 182 6.37 15.48 -0.61
CA GLY A 182 7.40 16.45 -0.27
C GLY A 182 8.69 16.36 -1.10
N TYR A 183 8.76 15.48 -2.13
CA TYR A 183 9.93 15.34 -3.02
C TYR A 183 9.53 14.94 -4.43
N PRO A 184 10.28 15.40 -5.46
CA PRO A 184 10.03 15.03 -6.85
C PRO A 184 10.39 13.57 -7.13
N ILE A 185 9.77 12.99 -8.15
CA ILE A 185 10.20 11.71 -8.67
C ILE A 185 11.44 11.88 -9.55
N LYS A 186 12.39 10.94 -9.44
CA LYS A 186 13.57 10.83 -10.30
C LYS A 186 13.56 9.45 -10.94
N LEU A 187 13.47 9.38 -12.24
CA LEU A 187 13.38 8.11 -12.95
C LEU A 187 13.82 8.29 -14.40
N GLU A 188 14.41 7.24 -14.98
CA GLU A 188 14.64 7.17 -16.42
C GLU A 188 13.32 7.36 -17.18
N LEU A 189 13.33 8.19 -18.23
CA LEU A 189 12.12 8.55 -18.97
C LEU A 189 11.42 7.31 -19.54
N ASN A 190 12.19 6.34 -20.01
CA ASN A 190 11.69 5.08 -20.57
C ASN A 190 10.98 4.14 -19.56
N LYS A 191 11.04 4.43 -18.25
CA LYS A 191 10.36 3.64 -17.21
C LYS A 191 8.97 4.15 -16.85
N PHE A 192 8.58 5.32 -17.36
CA PHE A 192 7.25 5.86 -17.13
C PHE A 192 6.18 5.22 -18.04
N ILE A 193 4.91 5.46 -17.73
CA ILE A 193 3.79 5.09 -18.59
C ILE A 193 3.92 5.78 -19.98
N PRO A 194 3.42 5.15 -21.06
CA PRO A 194 3.61 5.68 -22.41
C PRO A 194 3.17 7.14 -22.61
N GLY A 195 2.11 7.56 -21.95
CA GLY A 195 1.64 8.95 -22.01
C GLY A 195 2.64 9.94 -21.40
N TRP A 196 3.34 9.58 -20.34
CA TRP A 196 4.40 10.40 -19.77
C TRP A 196 5.62 10.46 -20.68
N GLN A 197 6.03 9.32 -21.25
CA GLN A 197 7.13 9.27 -22.20
C GLN A 197 6.87 10.21 -23.39
N GLU A 198 5.66 10.14 -23.99
CA GLU A 198 5.29 10.98 -25.12
C GLU A 198 5.32 12.47 -24.77
N ILE A 199 4.87 12.85 -23.58
CA ILE A 199 4.76 14.27 -23.21
C ILE A 199 6.10 14.85 -22.76
N LEU A 200 6.88 14.11 -21.97
CA LEU A 200 8.18 14.58 -21.46
C LEU A 200 9.19 14.80 -22.59
N LEU A 201 9.16 13.99 -23.67
CA LEU A 201 9.96 14.19 -24.87
C LEU A 201 9.63 15.47 -25.65
N MET A 202 8.64 16.24 -25.21
CA MET A 202 8.24 17.53 -25.82
C MET A 202 8.35 18.68 -24.83
N MET A 203 8.62 18.39 -23.56
CA MET A 203 8.49 19.34 -22.46
C MET A 203 9.85 19.91 -22.08
N PRO A 204 10.14 21.20 -22.39
CA PRO A 204 11.38 21.82 -21.94
C PRO A 204 11.48 21.91 -20.42
N VAL A 205 12.65 21.75 -19.85
CA VAL A 205 12.91 21.97 -18.41
C VAL A 205 12.39 23.35 -17.97
N GLY A 206 11.75 23.39 -16.83
CA GLY A 206 11.07 24.56 -16.26
C GLY A 206 9.63 24.74 -16.74
N SER A 207 9.11 23.79 -17.55
CA SER A 207 7.70 23.78 -17.99
C SER A 207 6.79 23.23 -16.92
N LYS A 208 5.51 23.73 -16.92
CA LYS A 208 4.40 23.16 -16.15
C LYS A 208 3.21 22.94 -17.08
N TRP A 209 2.77 21.71 -17.22
CA TRP A 209 1.71 21.34 -18.14
C TRP A 209 0.60 20.56 -17.43
N GLU A 210 -0.64 20.74 -17.91
CA GLU A 210 -1.76 19.82 -17.64
C GLU A 210 -1.80 18.79 -18.75
N VAL A 211 -1.82 17.51 -18.39
CA VAL A 211 -1.75 16.40 -19.34
C VAL A 211 -2.92 15.46 -19.11
N TYR A 212 -3.65 15.12 -20.17
CA TYR A 212 -4.81 14.24 -20.13
C TYR A 212 -4.52 12.99 -20.93
N ILE A 213 -4.37 11.88 -20.24
CA ILE A 213 -3.81 10.64 -20.78
C ILE A 213 -4.93 9.61 -20.94
N PRO A 214 -5.27 9.19 -22.17
CA PRO A 214 -6.20 8.09 -22.38
C PRO A 214 -5.66 6.80 -21.75
N TYR A 215 -6.57 5.93 -21.32
CA TYR A 215 -6.26 4.72 -20.55
C TYR A 215 -5.20 3.80 -21.18
N ASN A 216 -5.20 3.69 -22.51
CA ASN A 216 -4.25 2.85 -23.27
C ASN A 216 -2.81 3.36 -23.25
N LEU A 217 -2.58 4.61 -22.86
CA LEU A 217 -1.27 5.22 -22.64
C LEU A 217 -0.94 5.35 -21.15
N ALA A 218 -1.79 4.83 -20.28
CA ALA A 218 -1.65 4.82 -18.84
C ALA A 218 -1.58 3.37 -18.30
N TYR A 219 -2.48 2.97 -17.40
CA TYR A 219 -2.49 1.64 -16.78
C TYR A 219 -3.37 0.61 -17.51
N GLY A 220 -3.88 0.95 -18.68
CA GLY A 220 -4.62 0.03 -19.56
C GLY A 220 -5.95 -0.45 -18.97
N GLU A 221 -6.42 -1.59 -19.49
CA GLU A 221 -7.70 -2.18 -19.08
C GLU A 221 -7.70 -2.82 -17.70
N ARG A 222 -6.51 -3.05 -17.11
CA ARG A 222 -6.36 -3.65 -15.77
C ARG A 222 -6.38 -2.62 -14.67
N GLY A 223 -5.97 -1.37 -14.97
CA GLY A 223 -5.74 -0.35 -13.96
C GLY A 223 -4.54 -0.67 -13.06
N MET A 224 -4.47 0.00 -11.91
CA MET A 224 -3.47 -0.24 -10.87
C MET A 224 -4.20 -0.68 -9.59
N PRO A 225 -3.97 -1.90 -9.09
CA PRO A 225 -4.64 -2.42 -7.92
C PRO A 225 -4.25 -1.65 -6.66
N GLY A 226 -5.18 -1.55 -5.71
CA GLY A 226 -4.97 -1.05 -4.37
C GLY A 226 -4.34 -2.10 -3.44
N ARG A 227 -4.35 -1.81 -2.15
CA ARG A 227 -3.81 -2.71 -1.12
C ARG A 227 -4.77 -3.83 -0.76
N GLU A 228 -6.06 -3.57 -0.86
CA GLU A 228 -7.10 -4.54 -0.55
C GLU A 228 -7.66 -5.19 -1.81
N LEU A 229 -8.21 -6.37 -1.65
CA LEU A 229 -8.82 -7.11 -2.75
C LEU A 229 -10.04 -6.34 -3.27
N GLY A 230 -10.07 -6.04 -4.59
CA GLY A 230 -11.15 -5.26 -5.20
C GLY A 230 -10.94 -3.76 -5.20
N GLU A 231 -9.94 -3.25 -4.50
CA GLU A 231 -9.59 -1.83 -4.55
C GLU A 231 -8.67 -1.52 -5.74
N TYR A 232 -8.78 -0.29 -6.19
CA TYR A 232 -7.92 0.26 -7.23
C TYR A 232 -7.36 1.62 -6.80
N VAL A 233 -6.05 1.80 -6.94
CA VAL A 233 -5.43 3.12 -6.91
C VAL A 233 -5.78 3.87 -8.20
N VAL A 234 -5.70 3.15 -9.34
CA VAL A 234 -6.21 3.62 -10.64
C VAL A 234 -7.17 2.57 -11.18
N PRO A 235 -8.46 2.90 -11.33
CA PRO A 235 -9.45 1.96 -11.84
C PRO A 235 -9.15 1.44 -13.26
N PRO A 236 -9.68 0.25 -13.62
CA PRO A 236 -9.58 -0.30 -14.98
C PRO A 236 -10.01 0.69 -16.04
N ALA A 237 -9.19 0.86 -17.07
CA ALA A 237 -9.41 1.74 -18.21
C ALA A 237 -9.70 3.23 -17.86
N ALA A 238 -9.16 3.71 -16.74
CA ALA A 238 -9.31 5.11 -16.35
C ALA A 238 -8.46 6.03 -17.23
N THR A 239 -9.07 7.11 -17.71
CA THR A 239 -8.37 8.27 -18.26
C THR A 239 -7.81 9.09 -17.11
N LEU A 240 -6.57 9.54 -17.22
CA LEU A 240 -5.84 10.22 -16.15
C LEU A 240 -5.58 11.68 -16.49
N ILE A 241 -5.54 12.51 -15.47
CA ILE A 241 -5.15 13.91 -15.54
C ILE A 241 -3.91 14.08 -14.69
N PHE A 242 -2.88 14.71 -15.24
CA PHE A 242 -1.68 15.08 -14.50
C PHE A 242 -1.40 16.57 -14.62
N GLU A 243 -1.12 17.20 -13.49
CA GLU A 243 -0.39 18.47 -13.44
C GLU A 243 1.08 18.11 -13.29
N MET A 244 1.91 18.43 -14.28
CA MET A 244 3.32 18.03 -14.30
C MET A 244 4.23 19.24 -14.39
N GLU A 245 5.31 19.21 -13.63
CA GLU A 245 6.39 20.20 -13.72
C GLU A 245 7.73 19.49 -13.92
N LEU A 246 8.36 19.67 -15.07
CA LEU A 246 9.69 19.16 -15.35
C LEU A 246 10.73 20.10 -14.76
N LEU A 247 11.43 19.64 -13.72
CA LEU A 247 12.37 20.44 -12.95
C LEU A 247 13.77 20.37 -13.50
N ASP A 248 14.23 19.16 -13.91
CA ASP A 248 15.61 18.93 -14.28
C ASP A 248 15.78 17.65 -15.12
N ILE A 249 16.90 17.56 -15.80
CA ILE A 249 17.41 16.37 -16.49
C ILE A 249 18.76 16.03 -15.88
N LEU A 250 18.91 14.78 -15.43
CA LEU A 250 20.17 14.26 -14.89
C LEU A 250 20.81 13.35 -15.95
N GLN A 251 22.03 13.63 -16.28
CA GLN A 251 22.86 12.83 -17.19
C GLN A 251 23.55 11.68 -16.46
#